data_a1d0641860bd4eee4bfdb5b39ae00826
#
_entry.id   a1d0641860bd4eee4bfdb5b39ae00826
#
_cell.length_a   1.000
_cell.length_b   1.000
_cell.length_c   1.000
_cell.angle_alpha   90.00
_cell.angle_beta   90.00
_cell.angle_gamma   90.00
#
_symmetry.space_group_name_H-M   'P 1'
#
loop_
_entity.id
_entity.type
_entity.pdbx_description
1 polymer ?
#
loop_
_entity_poly.entity_id
_entity_poly.type
_entity_poly.pdbx_seq_one_letter_code
_entity_poly.pdbx_strand_id
1 'polypeptide(L)'
;FTVVLDYPEESIGPQSAALEDGFSTTSRARTFSFLHELKPLMNSGLLQGLAPGAGVVYVHPNHSPEDNLQWTEPLGERLSPPLSPGPLAATPLRLPDEAARHKLLDLCGDLALLGAPLHAKITARRPGHVANTAFALLLLNTMEEKTTPSFPYDLHAAPLMDVVQIQKILPHRSPFLLVDRIMEMSETHVVGTKAVTMNEPHFVGHFPGAPVMPGVL
;
A
#
# COMPACT_ATOMS: atom_id res chain seq x y z
N PHE A 1 -3.36 7.03 -14.46
CA PHE A 1 -4.32 6.98 -13.35
C PHE A 1 -5.03 8.30 -13.26
N THR A 2 -6.34 8.28 -13.06
CA THR A 2 -7.17 9.48 -12.90
C THR A 2 -8.04 9.31 -11.66
N VAL A 3 -8.11 10.34 -10.84
CA VAL A 3 -9.02 10.42 -9.69
C VAL A 3 -10.06 11.51 -9.95
N VAL A 4 -11.30 11.21 -9.62
CA VAL A 4 -12.42 12.16 -9.66
C VAL A 4 -13.04 12.24 -8.28
N LEU A 5 -13.12 13.45 -7.73
CA LEU A 5 -13.84 13.75 -6.51
C LEU A 5 -15.08 14.57 -6.89
N ASP A 6 -16.22 14.06 -6.53
CA ASP A 6 -17.53 14.67 -6.76
C ASP A 6 -18.39 14.44 -5.53
N TYR A 7 -17.86 14.84 -4.39
CA TYR A 7 -18.61 14.77 -3.15
C TYR A 7 -19.86 15.65 -3.25
N PRO A 8 -20.99 15.18 -2.71
CA PRO A 8 -22.23 15.97 -2.71
C PRO A 8 -22.11 17.25 -1.86
N GLU A 9 -21.15 17.25 -0.93
CA GLU A 9 -20.88 18.40 -0.07
C GLU A 9 -20.10 19.47 -0.84
N GLU A 10 -20.56 20.72 -0.76
CA GLU A 10 -19.96 21.87 -1.45
C GLU A 10 -18.55 22.24 -0.93
N SER A 11 -18.09 21.64 0.17
CA SER A 11 -16.86 22.01 0.86
C SER A 11 -15.59 21.78 0.03
N ILE A 12 -15.53 20.68 -0.72
CA ILE A 12 -14.37 20.34 -1.57
C ILE A 12 -14.64 20.77 -3.02
N GLY A 13 -15.90 20.68 -3.43
CA GLY A 13 -16.30 20.85 -4.82
C GLY A 13 -15.84 19.72 -5.75
N PRO A 14 -16.28 19.72 -7.00
CA PRO A 14 -15.83 18.75 -7.98
C PRO A 14 -14.37 19.01 -8.37
N GLN A 15 -13.51 17.98 -8.22
CA GLN A 15 -12.10 18.03 -8.56
C GLN A 15 -11.70 16.78 -9.31
N SER A 16 -10.69 16.89 -10.17
CA SER A 16 -10.04 15.75 -10.79
C SER A 16 -8.54 15.96 -10.89
N ALA A 17 -7.79 14.86 -10.82
CA ALA A 17 -6.35 14.87 -11.02
C ALA A 17 -5.94 13.61 -11.80
N ALA A 18 -4.99 13.77 -12.71
CA ALA A 18 -4.42 12.68 -13.50
C ALA A 18 -2.90 12.59 -13.30
N LEU A 19 -2.35 11.38 -13.45
CA LEU A 19 -0.91 11.18 -13.30
C LEU A 19 -0.11 11.88 -14.41
N GLU A 20 -0.72 12.06 -15.57
CA GLU A 20 -0.17 12.80 -16.69
C GLU A 20 0.09 14.28 -16.38
N ASP A 21 -0.59 14.84 -15.37
CA ASP A 21 -0.38 16.23 -14.90
C ASP A 21 0.95 16.45 -14.18
N GLY A 22 1.72 15.39 -14.00
CA GLY A 22 3.05 15.37 -13.40
C GLY A 22 3.08 14.92 -11.94
N PHE A 23 3.87 13.88 -11.68
CA PHE A 23 4.03 13.30 -10.34
C PHE A 23 4.64 14.28 -9.34
N SER A 24 5.58 15.13 -9.77
CA SER A 24 6.21 16.13 -8.90
C SER A 24 5.23 17.14 -8.30
N THR A 25 4.17 17.48 -9.03
CA THR A 25 3.11 18.34 -8.53
C THR A 25 2.18 17.56 -7.59
N THR A 26 1.82 16.33 -7.98
CA THR A 26 0.98 15.44 -7.18
C THR A 26 1.60 15.11 -5.82
N SER A 27 2.91 14.90 -5.75
CA SER A 27 3.64 14.57 -4.51
C SER A 27 3.65 15.70 -3.47
N ARG A 28 3.26 16.92 -3.84
CA ARG A 28 3.15 18.07 -2.92
C ARG A 28 1.79 18.18 -2.25
N ALA A 29 0.81 17.40 -2.68
CA ALA A 29 -0.53 17.41 -2.15
C ALA A 29 -0.57 16.80 -0.75
N ARG A 30 -1.19 17.50 0.19
CA ARG A 30 -1.35 17.05 1.58
C ARG A 30 -2.65 16.28 1.74
N THR A 31 -2.69 15.44 2.76
CA THR A 31 -3.93 14.82 3.22
C THR A 31 -4.95 15.87 3.63
N PHE A 32 -6.21 15.48 3.64
CA PHE A 32 -7.29 16.35 4.07
C PHE A 32 -8.27 15.62 4.99
N SER A 33 -8.99 16.39 5.78
CA SER A 33 -10.08 15.92 6.63
C SER A 33 -11.13 17.03 6.79
N PHE A 34 -12.33 16.65 7.21
CA PHE A 34 -13.32 17.63 7.59
C PHE A 34 -13.17 18.02 9.06
N LEU A 35 -13.50 19.27 9.39
CA LEU A 35 -13.36 19.79 10.75
C LEU A 35 -14.08 18.94 11.79
N HIS A 36 -15.28 18.43 11.49
CA HIS A 36 -16.05 17.58 12.38
C HIS A 36 -15.47 16.17 12.58
N GLU A 37 -14.63 15.71 11.66
CA GLU A 37 -13.99 14.38 11.75
C GLU A 37 -12.72 14.40 12.62
N LEU A 38 -12.12 15.55 12.86
CA LEU A 38 -10.84 15.64 13.55
C LEU A 38 -10.89 15.03 14.96
N LYS A 39 -11.97 15.30 15.72
CA LYS A 39 -12.11 14.77 17.08
C LYS A 39 -12.24 13.24 17.14
N PRO A 40 -13.11 12.60 16.35
CA PRO A 40 -13.12 11.13 16.22
C PRO A 40 -11.76 10.55 15.81
N LEU A 41 -11.07 11.17 14.85
CA LEU A 41 -9.76 10.72 14.38
C LEU A 41 -8.66 10.84 15.45
N MET A 42 -8.67 11.92 16.23
CA MET A 42 -7.77 12.04 17.38
C MET A 42 -8.04 10.98 18.45
N ASN A 43 -9.31 10.79 18.79
CA ASN A 43 -9.71 9.82 19.83
C ASN A 43 -9.37 8.37 19.43
N SER A 44 -9.39 8.06 18.14
CA SER A 44 -8.99 6.74 17.60
C SER A 44 -7.47 6.56 17.45
N GLY A 45 -6.68 7.60 17.73
CA GLY A 45 -5.22 7.57 17.53
C GLY A 45 -4.77 7.61 16.07
N LEU A 46 -5.70 7.80 15.13
CA LEU A 46 -5.39 7.88 13.69
C LEU A 46 -4.81 9.25 13.30
N LEU A 47 -5.03 10.27 14.11
CA LEU A 47 -4.49 11.61 13.91
C LEU A 47 -3.36 11.87 14.93
N GLN A 48 -2.17 11.44 14.61
CA GLN A 48 -0.97 11.69 15.42
C GLN A 48 -0.22 12.89 14.82
N GLY A 49 -0.04 13.96 15.63
CA GLY A 49 0.74 15.11 15.22
C GLY A 49 0.02 16.06 14.25
N LEU A 50 -1.15 16.55 14.65
CA LEU A 50 -1.81 17.66 13.95
C LEU A 50 -0.94 18.92 14.08
N ALA A 51 0.00 19.10 13.15
CA ALA A 51 0.78 20.32 13.04
C ALA A 51 0.14 21.26 12.01
N PRO A 52 0.15 22.58 12.23
CA PRO A 52 -0.25 23.54 11.22
C PRO A 52 0.47 23.26 9.88
N GLY A 53 -0.28 23.13 8.80
CA GLY A 53 0.27 22.84 7.47
C GLY A 53 0.55 21.37 7.13
N ALA A 54 0.37 20.43 8.04
CA ALA A 54 0.51 19.00 7.77
C ALA A 54 -0.61 18.42 6.88
N GLY A 55 -1.81 19.02 6.96
CA GLY A 55 -2.98 18.64 6.16
C GLY A 55 -3.82 19.84 5.79
N VAL A 56 -4.86 19.60 5.02
CA VAL A 56 -5.91 20.58 4.70
C VAL A 56 -7.17 20.22 5.49
N VAL A 57 -7.74 21.19 6.19
CA VAL A 57 -9.00 21.02 6.91
C VAL A 57 -10.09 21.71 6.12
N TYR A 58 -11.17 20.98 5.85
CA TYR A 58 -12.36 21.52 5.18
C TYR A 58 -13.49 21.73 6.17
N VAL A 59 -14.17 22.84 6.03
CA VAL A 59 -15.38 23.16 6.78
C VAL A 59 -16.59 22.66 6.00
N HIS A 60 -17.39 21.79 6.64
CA HIS A 60 -18.62 21.29 6.03
C HIS A 60 -19.72 22.38 6.05
N PRO A 61 -20.62 22.47 5.04
CA PRO A 61 -21.71 23.45 5.04
C PRO A 61 -22.61 23.41 6.28
N ASN A 62 -22.80 22.20 6.83
CA ASN A 62 -23.63 21.94 8.02
C ASN A 62 -22.82 21.83 9.32
N HIS A 63 -21.63 22.43 9.36
CA HIS A 63 -20.79 22.32 10.56
C HIS A 63 -21.43 23.04 11.75
N SER A 64 -21.29 22.50 12.95
CA SER A 64 -21.76 23.10 14.18
C SER A 64 -20.80 24.20 14.69
N PRO A 65 -21.30 25.36 15.14
CA PRO A 65 -20.43 26.35 15.81
C PRO A 65 -19.71 25.82 17.05
N GLU A 66 -20.25 24.79 17.70
CA GLU A 66 -19.64 24.12 18.85
C GLU A 66 -18.35 23.38 18.51
N ASP A 67 -18.23 22.91 17.25
CA ASP A 67 -17.03 22.27 16.75
C ASP A 67 -15.83 23.23 16.68
N ASN A 68 -16.07 24.52 16.60
CA ASN A 68 -15.02 25.55 16.47
C ASN A 68 -14.15 25.72 17.70
N LEU A 69 -14.74 25.63 18.90
CA LEU A 69 -14.07 25.93 20.14
C LEU A 69 -13.02 24.88 20.53
N GLN A 70 -13.18 23.66 20.02
CA GLN A 70 -12.33 22.53 20.37
C GLN A 70 -11.02 22.48 19.54
N TRP A 71 -10.91 23.27 18.49
CA TRP A 71 -9.82 23.19 17.50
C TRP A 71 -8.88 24.40 17.48
N THR A 72 -9.10 25.37 18.36
CA THR A 72 -8.25 26.57 18.44
C THR A 72 -6.81 26.24 18.78
N GLU A 73 -6.57 25.33 19.75
CA GLU A 73 -5.22 24.96 20.15
C GLU A 73 -4.50 24.06 19.13
N PRO A 74 -5.10 22.94 18.67
CA PRO A 74 -4.41 22.04 17.73
C PRO A 74 -4.08 22.68 16.39
N LEU A 75 -4.88 23.66 15.92
CA LEU A 75 -4.65 24.35 14.64
C LEU A 75 -3.80 25.61 14.81
N GLY A 76 -3.45 26.00 16.03
CA GLY A 76 -2.60 27.17 16.31
C GLY A 76 -3.26 28.52 16.07
N GLU A 77 -4.54 28.54 15.72
CA GLU A 77 -5.31 29.76 15.45
C GLU A 77 -6.69 29.70 16.11
N ARG A 78 -7.17 30.88 16.54
CA ARG A 78 -8.51 31.01 17.08
C ARG A 78 -9.51 31.02 15.91
N LEU A 79 -10.26 29.94 15.79
CA LEU A 79 -11.34 29.87 14.80
C LEU A 79 -12.46 30.83 15.21
N SER A 80 -12.73 31.84 14.42
CA SER A 80 -13.79 32.84 14.66
C SER A 80 -15.01 32.49 13.83
N PRO A 81 -16.16 32.12 14.44
CA PRO A 81 -17.41 31.91 13.70
C PRO A 81 -17.96 33.20 13.09
N PRO A 82 -18.78 33.15 12.02
CA PRO A 82 -19.09 31.92 11.27
C PRO A 82 -17.97 31.50 10.34
N LEU A 83 -17.70 30.18 10.24
CA LEU A 83 -16.79 29.64 9.26
C LEU A 83 -17.52 29.41 7.95
N SER A 84 -16.92 29.82 6.85
CA SER A 84 -17.43 29.52 5.51
C SER A 84 -17.12 28.10 5.08
N PRO A 85 -18.02 27.40 4.37
CA PRO A 85 -17.69 26.11 3.75
C PRO A 85 -16.47 26.21 2.83
N GLY A 86 -15.65 25.18 2.84
CA GLY A 86 -14.43 25.14 2.03
C GLY A 86 -13.17 24.92 2.85
N PRO A 87 -11.99 25.15 2.27
CA PRO A 87 -10.74 25.01 2.99
C PRO A 87 -10.62 26.06 4.10
N LEU A 88 -10.23 25.61 5.30
CA LEU A 88 -10.02 26.49 6.43
C LEU A 88 -8.85 27.45 6.16
N ALA A 89 -8.99 28.74 6.52
CA ALA A 89 -7.97 29.76 6.29
C ALA A 89 -6.61 29.41 6.95
N ALA A 90 -6.63 28.75 8.09
CA ALA A 90 -5.44 28.23 8.78
C ALA A 90 -4.68 27.17 7.97
N THR A 91 -5.32 26.52 7.00
CA THR A 91 -4.74 25.48 6.16
C THR A 91 -4.95 25.76 4.66
N PRO A 92 -4.39 26.85 4.13
CA PRO A 92 -4.62 27.27 2.75
C PRO A 92 -4.12 26.22 1.77
N LEU A 93 -4.83 26.06 0.67
CA LEU A 93 -4.47 25.12 -0.38
C LEU A 93 -3.12 25.47 -1.02
N ARG A 94 -2.27 24.48 -1.27
CA ARG A 94 -1.06 24.59 -2.09
C ARG A 94 -1.39 24.52 -3.58
N LEU A 95 -2.45 23.80 -3.92
CA LEU A 95 -2.92 23.54 -5.28
C LEU A 95 -4.45 23.61 -5.30
N PRO A 96 -5.07 24.14 -6.35
CA PRO A 96 -6.53 24.24 -6.44
C PRO A 96 -7.26 22.89 -6.32
N ASP A 97 -6.62 21.83 -6.81
CA ASP A 97 -7.10 20.45 -6.85
C ASP A 97 -6.35 19.54 -5.86
N GLU A 98 -5.88 20.09 -4.74
CA GLU A 98 -5.01 19.42 -3.79
C GLU A 98 -5.63 18.12 -3.24
N ALA A 99 -6.95 18.13 -2.95
CA ALA A 99 -7.63 16.94 -2.45
C ALA A 99 -7.64 15.80 -3.49
N ALA A 100 -7.91 16.08 -4.76
CA ALA A 100 -7.88 15.08 -5.82
C ALA A 100 -6.47 14.54 -6.07
N ARG A 101 -5.45 15.41 -6.01
CA ARG A 101 -4.03 15.00 -6.14
C ARG A 101 -3.58 14.13 -4.98
N HIS A 102 -3.99 14.45 -3.76
CA HIS A 102 -3.68 13.59 -2.63
C HIS A 102 -4.32 12.21 -2.78
N LYS A 103 -5.58 12.14 -3.19
CA LYS A 103 -6.24 10.85 -3.46
C LYS A 103 -5.63 10.08 -4.63
N LEU A 104 -5.06 10.77 -5.60
CA LEU A 104 -4.27 10.15 -6.66
C LEU A 104 -2.96 9.56 -6.12
N LEU A 105 -2.29 10.28 -5.20
CA LEU A 105 -1.08 9.78 -4.53
C LEU A 105 -1.39 8.53 -3.69
N ASP A 106 -2.48 8.56 -2.90
CA ASP A 106 -2.97 7.42 -2.13
C ASP A 106 -3.22 6.21 -3.04
N LEU A 107 -3.94 6.41 -4.16
CA LEU A 107 -4.23 5.34 -5.13
C LEU A 107 -2.95 4.74 -5.71
N CYS A 108 -1.98 5.56 -6.09
CA CYS A 108 -0.70 5.09 -6.60
C CYS A 108 0.07 4.28 -5.55
N GLY A 109 0.10 4.76 -4.29
CA GLY A 109 0.76 4.09 -3.18
C GLY A 109 0.13 2.75 -2.83
N ASP A 110 -1.21 2.71 -2.74
CA ASP A 110 -1.94 1.48 -2.42
C ASP A 110 -1.80 0.42 -3.52
N LEU A 111 -1.81 0.82 -4.79
CA LEU A 111 -1.62 -0.10 -5.91
C LEU A 111 -0.15 -0.53 -6.09
N ALA A 112 0.81 0.25 -5.60
CA ALA A 112 2.22 -0.17 -5.59
C ALA A 112 2.47 -1.42 -4.71
N LEU A 113 1.58 -1.71 -3.75
CA LEU A 113 1.61 -2.93 -2.94
C LEU A 113 1.50 -4.22 -3.78
N LEU A 114 1.04 -4.14 -5.02
CA LEU A 114 1.05 -5.27 -5.95
C LEU A 114 2.46 -5.78 -6.28
N GLY A 115 3.49 -4.97 -6.06
CA GLY A 115 4.87 -5.35 -6.38
C GLY A 115 5.16 -5.56 -7.88
N ALA A 116 4.22 -5.19 -8.75
CA ALA A 116 4.33 -5.34 -10.20
C ALA A 116 3.86 -4.08 -10.94
N PRO A 117 4.45 -3.73 -12.08
CA PRO A 117 4.02 -2.60 -12.88
C PRO A 117 2.62 -2.85 -13.48
N LEU A 118 1.74 -1.86 -13.38
CA LEU A 118 0.42 -1.88 -13.97
C LEU A 118 0.39 -1.15 -15.32
N HIS A 119 0.07 -1.86 -16.39
CA HIS A 119 -0.19 -1.31 -17.71
C HIS A 119 -1.71 -1.20 -17.93
N ALA A 120 -2.34 -0.23 -17.28
CA ALA A 120 -3.78 -0.06 -17.32
C ALA A 120 -4.19 1.41 -17.22
N LYS A 121 -5.36 1.74 -17.79
CA LYS A 121 -6.06 2.99 -17.52
C LYS A 121 -7.00 2.77 -16.34
N ILE A 122 -6.74 3.45 -15.23
CA ILE A 122 -7.54 3.35 -14.01
C ILE A 122 -8.18 4.71 -13.75
N THR A 123 -9.50 4.72 -13.59
CA THR A 123 -10.26 5.88 -13.16
C THR A 123 -10.95 5.54 -11.84
N ALA A 124 -10.58 6.23 -10.78
CA ALA A 124 -11.16 6.03 -9.45
C ALA A 124 -12.03 7.22 -9.06
N ARG A 125 -13.26 6.97 -8.64
CA ARG A 125 -14.20 7.96 -8.18
C ARG A 125 -14.28 7.89 -6.66
N ARG A 126 -13.96 9.01 -5.98
CA ARG A 126 -13.91 9.09 -4.51
C ARG A 126 -13.12 7.93 -3.87
N PRO A 127 -11.87 7.66 -4.31
CA PRO A 127 -11.09 6.54 -3.78
C PRO A 127 -10.73 6.74 -2.32
N GLY A 128 -10.49 5.62 -1.62
CA GLY A 128 -10.00 5.59 -0.24
C GLY A 128 -9.22 4.31 0.00
N HIS A 129 -8.36 4.27 1.01
CA HIS A 129 -7.46 3.13 1.29
C HIS A 129 -8.17 1.78 1.34
N VAL A 130 -9.37 1.72 1.95
CA VAL A 130 -10.15 0.45 2.02
C VAL A 130 -10.54 -0.04 0.64
N ALA A 131 -11.04 0.83 -0.23
CA ALA A 131 -11.43 0.46 -1.59
C ALA A 131 -10.19 0.18 -2.47
N ASN A 132 -9.14 0.99 -2.34
CA ASN A 132 -7.92 0.83 -3.10
C ASN A 132 -7.22 -0.50 -2.77
N THR A 133 -7.10 -0.84 -1.48
CA THR A 133 -6.47 -2.09 -1.05
C THR A 133 -7.33 -3.31 -1.39
N ALA A 134 -8.67 -3.22 -1.30
CA ALA A 134 -9.55 -4.28 -1.77
C ALA A 134 -9.41 -4.51 -3.28
N PHE A 135 -9.28 -3.44 -4.07
CA PHE A 135 -9.02 -3.54 -5.51
C PHE A 135 -7.63 -4.12 -5.80
N ALA A 136 -6.60 -3.72 -5.05
CA ALA A 136 -5.27 -4.30 -5.16
C ALA A 136 -5.28 -5.82 -4.89
N LEU A 137 -5.97 -6.27 -3.84
CA LEU A 137 -6.15 -7.70 -3.54
C LEU A 137 -6.87 -8.45 -4.66
N LEU A 138 -7.92 -7.84 -5.24
CA LEU A 138 -8.63 -8.44 -6.38
C LEU A 138 -7.70 -8.63 -7.59
N LEU A 139 -6.89 -7.61 -7.89
CA LEU A 139 -5.89 -7.69 -8.96
C LEU A 139 -4.84 -8.77 -8.65
N LEU A 140 -4.33 -8.81 -7.42
CA LEU A 140 -3.33 -9.81 -7.00
C LEU A 140 -3.87 -11.23 -7.19
N ASN A 141 -5.07 -11.53 -6.71
CA ASN A 141 -5.71 -12.83 -6.89
C ASN A 141 -5.86 -13.19 -8.37
N THR A 142 -6.24 -12.21 -9.22
CA THR A 142 -6.38 -12.41 -10.67
C THR A 142 -5.02 -12.68 -11.35
N MET A 143 -3.96 -12.07 -10.83
CA MET A 143 -2.59 -12.31 -11.29
C MET A 143 -2.09 -13.69 -10.83
N GLU A 144 -2.35 -14.07 -9.59
CA GLU A 144 -1.99 -15.37 -9.03
C GLU A 144 -2.70 -16.53 -9.73
N GLU A 145 -3.99 -16.38 -10.08
CA GLU A 145 -4.69 -17.37 -10.91
C GLU A 145 -4.03 -17.59 -12.28
N LYS A 146 -3.44 -16.53 -12.86
CA LYS A 146 -2.70 -16.60 -14.12
C LYS A 146 -1.26 -17.04 -13.96
N THR A 147 -0.70 -16.83 -12.79
CA THR A 147 0.68 -17.16 -12.42
C THR A 147 0.77 -18.32 -11.46
N THR A 148 -0.33 -19.04 -11.18
CA THR A 148 -0.15 -20.36 -10.55
C THR A 148 0.84 -21.07 -11.45
N PRO A 149 2.10 -21.24 -11.05
CA PRO A 149 3.00 -22.03 -11.83
C PRO A 149 2.31 -23.39 -11.88
N SER A 150 1.76 -23.77 -13.01
CA SER A 150 1.72 -25.17 -13.29
C SER A 150 3.19 -25.53 -13.13
N PHE A 151 3.54 -26.20 -12.02
CA PHE A 151 4.87 -26.76 -11.92
C PHE A 151 4.99 -27.60 -13.19
N PRO A 152 5.74 -27.15 -14.20
CA PRO A 152 5.86 -27.91 -15.45
C PRO A 152 6.55 -29.25 -15.18
N TYR A 153 6.86 -29.50 -13.91
CA TYR A 153 7.57 -30.66 -13.43
C TYR A 153 6.66 -31.55 -12.62
N ASP A 154 6.53 -32.79 -13.03
CA ASP A 154 5.96 -33.83 -12.20
C ASP A 154 6.87 -34.03 -10.97
N LEU A 155 6.42 -33.58 -9.80
CA LEU A 155 7.14 -33.74 -8.54
C LEU A 155 7.34 -35.21 -8.13
N HIS A 156 6.59 -36.13 -8.75
CA HIS A 156 6.70 -37.58 -8.55
C HIS A 156 7.60 -38.24 -9.59
N ALA A 157 8.04 -37.53 -10.62
CA ALA A 157 9.01 -38.02 -11.57
C ALA A 157 10.36 -38.28 -10.89
N ALA A 158 11.12 -39.22 -11.42
CA ALA A 158 12.47 -39.44 -10.98
C ALA A 158 13.33 -38.21 -11.25
N PRO A 159 14.09 -37.70 -10.26
CA PRO A 159 14.91 -36.51 -10.46
C PRO A 159 16.06 -36.83 -11.43
N LEU A 160 16.54 -35.81 -12.13
CA LEU A 160 17.75 -35.91 -12.96
C LEU A 160 18.97 -36.18 -12.10
N MET A 161 19.01 -35.58 -10.89
CA MET A 161 20.04 -35.89 -9.86
C MET A 161 19.39 -35.93 -8.48
N ASP A 162 19.75 -36.93 -7.71
CA ASP A 162 19.45 -37.03 -6.29
C ASP A 162 20.48 -36.27 -5.42
N VAL A 163 20.26 -36.23 -4.11
CA VAL A 163 21.14 -35.54 -3.16
C VAL A 163 22.55 -36.11 -3.14
N VAL A 164 22.72 -37.43 -3.36
CA VAL A 164 24.04 -38.09 -3.36
C VAL A 164 24.85 -37.67 -4.58
N GLN A 165 24.19 -37.52 -5.73
CA GLN A 165 24.80 -37.04 -6.96
C GLN A 165 25.14 -35.55 -6.87
N ILE A 166 24.25 -34.72 -6.29
CA ILE A 166 24.47 -33.29 -6.04
C ILE A 166 25.71 -33.09 -5.13
N GLN A 167 25.85 -33.88 -4.08
CA GLN A 167 26.99 -33.81 -3.16
C GLN A 167 28.35 -34.16 -3.79
N LYS A 168 28.36 -34.80 -4.94
CA LYS A 168 29.60 -35.03 -5.70
C LYS A 168 30.05 -33.80 -6.49
N ILE A 169 29.11 -32.90 -6.77
CA ILE A 169 29.35 -31.67 -7.54
C ILE A 169 29.55 -30.49 -6.59
N LEU A 170 28.64 -30.33 -5.60
CA LEU A 170 28.68 -29.23 -4.64
C LEU A 170 29.44 -29.62 -3.37
N PRO A 171 30.36 -28.78 -2.88
CA PRO A 171 31.09 -29.03 -1.63
C PRO A 171 30.20 -28.83 -0.39
N HIS A 172 29.05 -28.19 -0.53
CA HIS A 172 28.14 -27.87 0.55
C HIS A 172 27.55 -29.11 1.22
N ARG A 173 27.32 -29.03 2.53
CA ARG A 173 26.66 -30.04 3.36
C ARG A 173 25.65 -29.33 4.27
N SER A 174 24.80 -30.10 4.97
CA SER A 174 23.87 -29.54 5.95
C SER A 174 24.62 -28.63 6.93
N PRO A 175 24.07 -27.43 7.26
CA PRO A 175 22.78 -26.88 6.85
C PRO A 175 22.79 -26.07 5.54
N PHE A 176 23.94 -25.99 4.85
CA PHE A 176 24.13 -25.12 3.69
C PHE A 176 23.85 -25.78 2.34
N LEU A 177 23.53 -27.06 2.31
CA LEU A 177 23.07 -27.74 1.10
C LEU A 177 21.55 -27.49 0.95
N LEU A 178 21.19 -26.43 0.22
CA LEU A 178 19.83 -25.94 0.08
C LEU A 178 19.09 -26.50 -1.15
N VAL A 179 19.52 -27.67 -1.66
CA VAL A 179 18.86 -28.37 -2.75
C VAL A 179 18.90 -29.88 -2.50
N ASP A 180 17.74 -30.53 -2.66
CA ASP A 180 17.61 -31.97 -2.44
C ASP A 180 17.55 -32.78 -3.73
N ARG A 181 17.04 -32.17 -4.81
CA ARG A 181 16.92 -32.82 -6.13
C ARG A 181 17.11 -31.80 -7.25
N ILE A 182 17.67 -32.24 -8.37
CA ILE A 182 17.63 -31.51 -9.63
C ILE A 182 16.61 -32.19 -10.52
N MET A 183 15.61 -31.42 -10.97
CA MET A 183 14.52 -31.91 -11.81
C MET A 183 14.79 -31.64 -13.30
N GLU A 184 15.47 -30.54 -13.60
CA GLU A 184 15.86 -30.17 -14.95
C GLU A 184 17.18 -29.42 -14.95
N MET A 185 17.97 -29.60 -16.01
CA MET A 185 19.23 -28.88 -16.23
C MET A 185 19.47 -28.68 -17.72
N SER A 186 19.78 -27.43 -18.09
CA SER A 186 20.18 -27.04 -19.44
C SER A 186 21.45 -26.18 -19.39
N GLU A 187 21.90 -25.68 -20.52
CA GLU A 187 23.04 -24.75 -20.57
C GLU A 187 22.74 -23.40 -19.92
N THR A 188 21.45 -23.03 -19.79
CA THR A 188 21.02 -21.70 -19.34
C THR A 188 20.27 -21.69 -18.01
N HIS A 189 19.76 -22.82 -17.56
CA HIS A 189 18.99 -22.90 -16.31
C HIS A 189 19.06 -24.27 -15.64
N VAL A 190 18.82 -24.27 -14.34
CA VAL A 190 18.68 -25.47 -13.50
C VAL A 190 17.43 -25.30 -12.65
N VAL A 191 16.63 -26.37 -12.58
CA VAL A 191 15.47 -26.44 -11.69
C VAL A 191 15.72 -27.46 -10.62
N GLY A 192 15.75 -27.00 -9.38
CA GLY A 192 15.95 -27.84 -8.20
C GLY A 192 14.76 -27.75 -7.24
N THR A 193 14.64 -28.75 -6.38
CA THR A 193 13.68 -28.77 -5.28
C THR A 193 14.38 -28.87 -3.94
N LYS A 194 13.85 -28.19 -2.93
CA LYS A 194 14.22 -28.27 -1.52
C LYS A 194 13.00 -28.60 -0.68
N ALA A 195 13.07 -29.71 0.06
CA ALA A 195 12.04 -30.04 1.05
C ALA A 195 12.29 -29.23 2.34
N VAL A 196 11.50 -28.19 2.54
CA VAL A 196 11.59 -27.36 3.74
C VAL A 196 10.71 -27.96 4.83
N THR A 197 11.33 -28.45 5.91
CA THR A 197 10.61 -29.06 7.04
C THR A 197 10.88 -28.30 8.33
N MET A 198 10.06 -28.54 9.37
CA MET A 198 10.27 -27.96 10.70
C MET A 198 11.60 -28.30 11.37
N ASN A 199 12.32 -29.30 10.84
CA ASN A 199 13.64 -29.67 11.32
C ASN A 199 14.78 -28.79 10.79
N GLU A 200 14.47 -27.84 9.92
CA GLU A 200 15.48 -26.90 9.43
C GLU A 200 15.97 -25.99 10.56
N PRO A 201 17.29 -25.84 10.75
CA PRO A 201 17.86 -25.19 11.93
C PRO A 201 17.49 -23.71 12.06
N HIS A 202 17.15 -23.04 10.97
CA HIS A 202 16.75 -21.63 10.98
C HIS A 202 15.39 -21.41 11.65
N PHE A 203 14.47 -22.40 11.70
CA PHE A 203 13.18 -22.26 12.34
C PHE A 203 13.23 -22.22 13.87
N VAL A 204 14.36 -22.58 14.47
CA VAL A 204 14.57 -22.42 15.92
C VAL A 204 14.50 -20.95 16.34
N GLY A 205 14.97 -20.06 15.48
CA GLY A 205 15.04 -18.62 15.75
C GLY A 205 14.21 -17.73 14.81
N HIS A 206 13.72 -18.25 13.70
CA HIS A 206 13.05 -17.41 12.69
C HIS A 206 11.63 -17.90 12.33
N PHE A 207 10.58 -17.79 13.21
CA PHE A 207 10.60 -17.26 14.57
C PHE A 207 9.97 -18.26 15.54
N PRO A 208 10.32 -18.25 16.85
CA PRO A 208 9.68 -19.12 17.82
C PRO A 208 8.16 -19.00 17.80
N GLY A 209 7.44 -20.14 17.62
CA GLY A 209 5.99 -20.17 17.56
C GLY A 209 5.35 -19.73 16.25
N ALA A 210 6.10 -19.13 15.32
CA ALA A 210 5.63 -18.73 13.99
C ALA A 210 6.76 -18.92 12.95
N PRO A 211 7.03 -20.16 12.50
CA PRO A 211 8.14 -20.46 11.61
C PRO A 211 7.91 -19.85 10.22
N VAL A 212 8.86 -19.06 9.77
CA VAL A 212 8.88 -18.43 8.45
C VAL A 212 10.24 -18.72 7.81
N MET A 213 10.24 -19.10 6.53
CA MET A 213 11.49 -19.30 5.79
C MET A 213 12.21 -17.95 5.67
N PRO A 214 13.49 -17.83 6.09
CA PRO A 214 14.26 -16.61 5.89
C PRO A 214 14.38 -16.27 4.40
N GLY A 215 13.97 -15.06 3.99
CA GLY A 215 13.99 -14.66 2.58
C GLY A 215 15.38 -14.52 1.98
N VAL A 216 16.44 -14.60 2.80
CA VAL A 216 17.85 -14.57 2.37
C VAL A 216 18.41 -15.95 2.09
N LEU A 217 17.71 -17.02 2.42
CA LEU A 217 18.03 -18.41 2.09
C LEU A 217 17.33 -18.85 0.82
#